data_11e61fc21add2f3a77e328fb490abdcd
#
_entry.id   11e61fc21add2f3a77e328fb490abdcd
#
_cell.length_a   1.000
_cell.length_b   1.000
_cell.length_c   1.000
_cell.angle_alpha   90.00
_cell.angle_beta   90.00
_cell.angle_gamma   90.00
#
_symmetry.space_group_name_H-M   'P 1'
#
loop_
_entity.id
_entity.type
_entity.pdbx_description
1 polymer ?
#
loop_
_entity_poly.entity_id
_entity_poly.type
_entity_poly.pdbx_seq_one_letter_code
_entity_poly.pdbx_strand_id
1 'polypeptide(L)'
;SKLDVGILSKYKIEEQAPNCPLEDDAGSVLKARIRINGRDVVVYSAHLDYTHYACYLPRGYSGVTWKKLDAPVLDAVAIEKANNESMRDEAICHVIEDARKEKGNIILLGGDFNEPSHLDWKENTKNLWDHNGTVVRWDCSVLLENAGFKDAYRTKYPNPVTHPGFTFPSD
;
A
#
# COMPACT_ATOMS: atom_id res chain seq x y z
N SER A 1 14.19 -12.00 13.84
CA SER A 1 13.77 -10.83 13.09
C SER A 1 12.66 -10.13 13.86
N LYS A 2 12.69 -8.81 13.93
CA LYS A 2 11.58 -8.02 14.47
C LYS A 2 10.52 -7.73 13.40
N LEU A 3 10.78 -8.15 12.15
CA LEU A 3 9.85 -7.99 11.03
C LEU A 3 8.84 -9.14 11.02
N ASP A 4 7.62 -8.84 10.65
CA ASP A 4 6.52 -9.78 10.45
C ASP A 4 6.34 -10.17 8.97
N VAL A 5 7.28 -9.76 8.11
CA VAL A 5 7.35 -10.08 6.69
C VAL A 5 8.55 -10.94 6.35
N GLY A 6 8.47 -11.67 5.24
CA GLY A 6 9.56 -12.51 4.74
C GLY A 6 9.54 -12.63 3.22
N ILE A 7 10.64 -13.11 2.65
CA ILE A 7 10.79 -13.38 1.23
C ILE A 7 11.29 -14.81 1.07
N LEU A 8 10.56 -15.62 0.29
CA LEU A 8 10.99 -16.93 -0.15
C LEU A 8 11.42 -16.86 -1.61
N SER A 9 12.60 -17.40 -1.93
CA SER A 9 13.12 -17.39 -3.28
C SER A 9 13.76 -18.75 -3.64
N LYS A 10 13.50 -19.21 -4.87
CA LYS A 10 14.26 -20.34 -5.44
C LYS A 10 15.65 -19.94 -5.93
N TYR A 11 15.90 -18.64 -6.04
CA TYR A 11 17.21 -18.10 -6.39
C TYR A 11 17.91 -17.62 -5.10
N LYS A 12 19.23 -17.55 -5.15
CA LYS A 12 20.00 -17.07 -4.01
C LYS A 12 19.64 -15.62 -3.66
N ILE A 13 19.35 -15.38 -2.40
CA ILE A 13 19.24 -14.03 -1.85
C ILE A 13 20.66 -13.57 -1.54
N GLU A 14 21.14 -12.54 -2.25
CA GLU A 14 22.51 -12.03 -2.09
C GLU A 14 22.61 -11.07 -0.89
N GLU A 15 21.59 -10.25 -0.72
CA GLU A 15 21.50 -9.26 0.35
C GLU A 15 20.08 -9.17 0.87
N GLN A 16 19.92 -8.87 2.16
CA GLN A 16 18.64 -8.53 2.75
C GLN A 16 18.81 -7.58 3.93
N ALA A 17 17.89 -6.64 4.07
CA ALA A 17 17.87 -5.68 5.18
C ALA A 17 16.44 -5.15 5.42
N PRO A 18 16.11 -4.74 6.66
CA PRO A 18 14.95 -3.87 6.89
C PRO A 18 15.11 -2.57 6.10
N ASN A 19 14.02 -2.06 5.54
CA ASN A 19 14.04 -0.81 4.79
C ASN A 19 13.50 0.39 5.58
N CYS A 20 12.53 0.16 6.48
CA CYS A 20 12.02 1.21 7.36
C CYS A 20 12.74 1.19 8.72
N PRO A 21 12.88 2.35 9.39
CA PRO A 21 13.30 2.40 10.79
C PRO A 21 12.34 1.57 11.64
N LEU A 22 12.87 0.60 12.40
CA LEU A 22 12.06 -0.31 13.22
C LEU A 22 11.44 0.36 14.46
N GLU A 23 11.81 1.62 14.72
CA GLU A 23 11.43 2.37 15.91
C GLU A 23 10.17 3.23 15.70
N ASP A 24 9.79 3.47 14.43
CA ASP A 24 8.77 4.47 14.07
C ASP A 24 7.38 3.86 13.84
N ASP A 25 7.17 2.57 14.12
CA ASP A 25 5.89 1.85 13.96
C ASP A 25 5.20 2.04 12.57
N ALA A 26 6.02 2.34 11.57
CA ALA A 26 5.55 2.50 10.18
C ALA A 26 5.19 1.16 9.50
N GLY A 27 5.24 0.09 10.27
CA GLY A 27 5.11 -1.27 9.77
C GLY A 27 6.45 -1.88 9.37
N SER A 28 6.39 -3.05 8.76
CA SER A 28 7.57 -3.83 8.37
C SER A 28 7.79 -3.75 6.87
N VAL A 29 8.99 -3.42 6.46
CA VAL A 29 9.43 -3.58 5.06
C VAL A 29 10.77 -4.29 5.02
N LEU A 30 10.82 -5.45 4.35
CA LEU A 30 12.02 -6.21 4.08
C LEU A 30 12.45 -6.00 2.63
N LYS A 31 13.67 -5.55 2.43
CA LYS A 31 14.36 -5.51 1.13
C LYS A 31 15.19 -6.77 0.95
N ALA A 32 15.16 -7.34 -0.25
CA ALA A 32 16.11 -8.38 -0.67
C ALA A 32 16.60 -8.12 -2.09
N ARG A 33 17.88 -8.42 -2.34
CA ARG A 33 18.47 -8.45 -3.67
C ARG A 33 18.65 -9.91 -4.10
N ILE A 34 18.11 -10.25 -5.25
CA ILE A 34 18.12 -11.59 -5.83
C ILE A 34 18.74 -11.50 -7.21
N ARG A 35 19.65 -12.42 -7.52
CA ARG A 35 20.27 -12.48 -8.85
C ARG A 35 19.59 -13.53 -9.73
N ILE A 36 19.01 -13.09 -10.84
CA ILE A 36 18.27 -13.93 -11.79
C ILE A 36 18.87 -13.75 -13.18
N ASN A 37 19.45 -14.81 -13.76
CA ASN A 37 20.04 -14.79 -15.10
C ASN A 37 21.00 -13.61 -15.32
N GLY A 38 21.84 -13.31 -14.33
CA GLY A 38 22.84 -12.25 -14.39
C GLY A 38 22.30 -10.84 -14.15
N ARG A 39 21.00 -10.69 -13.88
CA ARG A 39 20.37 -9.40 -13.54
C ARG A 39 20.01 -9.36 -12.08
N ASP A 40 20.18 -8.20 -11.47
CA ASP A 40 19.72 -7.97 -10.11
C ASP A 40 18.24 -7.60 -10.11
N VAL A 41 17.49 -8.26 -9.23
CA VAL A 41 16.08 -7.98 -8.93
C VAL A 41 16.02 -7.59 -7.46
N VAL A 42 15.51 -6.42 -7.19
CA VAL A 42 15.30 -5.93 -5.82
C VAL A 42 13.83 -6.11 -5.48
N VAL A 43 13.56 -6.79 -4.38
CA VAL A 43 12.22 -7.10 -3.91
C VAL A 43 12.00 -6.46 -2.56
N TYR A 44 10.91 -5.73 -2.42
CA TYR A 44 10.41 -5.21 -1.15
C TYR A 44 9.16 -5.99 -0.77
N SER A 45 9.16 -6.59 0.41
CA SER A 45 7.99 -7.23 1.03
C SER A 45 7.53 -6.33 2.17
N ALA A 46 6.30 -5.84 2.10
CA ALA A 46 5.76 -4.86 3.02
C ALA A 46 4.56 -5.40 3.80
N HIS A 47 4.48 -5.03 5.09
CA HIS A 47 3.27 -5.04 5.89
C HIS A 47 3.23 -3.72 6.66
N LEU A 48 2.47 -2.76 6.14
CA LEU A 48 2.46 -1.41 6.65
C LEU A 48 1.56 -1.29 7.88
N ASP A 49 1.64 -0.15 8.56
CA ASP A 49 0.86 0.12 9.76
C ASP A 49 -0.64 -0.12 9.52
N TYR A 50 -1.26 -0.93 10.38
CA TYR A 50 -2.68 -1.30 10.32
C TYR A 50 -3.57 -0.30 11.07
N THR A 51 -3.00 0.61 11.83
CA THR A 51 -3.74 1.59 12.60
C THR A 51 -4.32 2.68 11.69
N HIS A 52 -5.25 3.47 12.19
CA HIS A 52 -5.90 4.52 11.40
C HIS A 52 -6.42 4.04 10.04
N TYR A 53 -7.13 2.89 10.04
CA TYR A 53 -7.65 2.25 8.82
C TYR A 53 -8.83 3.06 8.24
N ALA A 54 -8.50 4.20 7.61
CA ALA A 54 -9.48 5.23 7.24
C ALA A 54 -10.48 4.80 6.15
N CYS A 55 -10.22 3.73 5.41
CA CYS A 55 -11.19 3.19 4.44
C CYS A 55 -12.47 2.64 5.10
N TYR A 56 -12.49 2.49 6.42
CA TYR A 56 -13.71 2.16 7.17
C TYR A 56 -14.63 3.36 7.41
N LEU A 57 -14.12 4.58 7.32
CA LEU A 57 -14.90 5.80 7.57
C LEU A 57 -16.11 5.95 6.64
N PRO A 58 -16.00 5.75 5.31
CA PRO A 58 -17.15 5.77 4.41
C PRO A 58 -18.18 4.66 4.69
N ARG A 59 -17.76 3.56 5.29
CA ARG A 59 -18.64 2.45 5.72
C ARG A 59 -19.38 2.73 7.02
N GLY A 60 -19.04 3.83 7.72
CA GLY A 60 -19.60 4.19 9.01
C GLY A 60 -18.93 3.48 10.21
N TYR A 61 -17.66 3.15 10.09
CA TYR A 61 -16.86 2.57 11.18
C TYR A 61 -15.60 3.38 11.43
N SER A 62 -15.17 3.42 12.70
CA SER A 62 -13.92 4.07 13.09
C SER A 62 -12.73 3.23 12.62
N GLY A 63 -11.79 3.85 11.91
CA GLY A 63 -10.53 3.20 11.52
C GLY A 63 -9.55 2.98 12.68
N VAL A 64 -9.86 3.49 13.88
CA VAL A 64 -9.02 3.36 15.08
C VAL A 64 -9.59 2.36 16.07
N THR A 65 -10.89 2.49 16.37
CA THR A 65 -11.56 1.68 17.41
C THR A 65 -12.36 0.51 16.83
N TRP A 66 -12.54 0.45 15.52
CA TRP A 66 -13.35 -0.53 14.78
C TRP A 66 -14.83 -0.51 15.12
N LYS A 67 -15.27 0.47 15.93
CA LYS A 67 -16.65 0.63 16.36
C LYS A 67 -17.47 1.37 15.30
N LYS A 68 -18.76 1.03 15.23
CA LYS A 68 -19.70 1.74 14.40
C LYS A 68 -19.79 3.21 14.82
N LEU A 69 -19.79 4.11 13.85
CA LEU A 69 -20.02 5.55 14.02
C LEU A 69 -21.53 5.86 13.94
N ASP A 70 -21.93 7.02 14.42
CA ASP A 70 -23.31 7.50 14.31
C ASP A 70 -23.72 7.76 12.84
N ALA A 71 -22.75 8.14 12.00
CA ALA A 71 -22.92 8.31 10.56
C ALA A 71 -21.61 8.01 9.82
N PRO A 72 -21.67 7.60 8.53
CA PRO A 72 -20.50 7.52 7.67
C PRO A 72 -19.80 8.89 7.52
N VAL A 73 -18.49 8.88 7.40
CA VAL A 73 -17.69 10.05 7.03
C VAL A 73 -17.47 10.00 5.52
N LEU A 74 -18.01 10.96 4.80
CA LEU A 74 -17.98 11.00 3.32
C LEU A 74 -17.14 12.15 2.77
N ASP A 75 -16.59 12.99 3.62
CA ASP A 75 -15.66 14.05 3.23
C ASP A 75 -14.28 13.45 2.94
N ALA A 76 -13.86 13.48 1.67
CA ALA A 76 -12.58 12.93 1.23
C ALA A 76 -11.39 13.55 1.99
N VAL A 77 -11.43 14.86 2.27
CA VAL A 77 -10.35 15.55 3.01
C VAL A 77 -10.24 15.03 4.43
N ALA A 78 -11.37 14.80 5.09
CA ALA A 78 -11.38 14.24 6.45
C ALA A 78 -10.88 12.79 6.46
N ILE A 79 -11.21 12.00 5.42
CA ILE A 79 -10.76 10.62 5.25
C ILE A 79 -9.23 10.59 5.02
N GLU A 80 -8.72 11.40 4.09
CA GLU A 80 -7.29 11.50 3.80
C GLU A 80 -6.50 11.95 5.03
N LYS A 81 -7.00 12.96 5.75
CA LYS A 81 -6.39 13.40 7.01
C LYS A 81 -6.32 12.27 8.05
N ALA A 82 -7.41 11.52 8.22
CA ALA A 82 -7.43 10.40 9.17
C ALA A 82 -6.51 9.25 8.73
N ASN A 83 -6.33 9.05 7.41
CA ASN A 83 -5.40 8.08 6.85
C ASN A 83 -3.94 8.44 7.21
N ASN A 84 -3.61 9.72 7.11
CA ASN A 84 -2.25 10.23 7.33
C ASN A 84 -1.89 10.43 8.82
N GLU A 85 -2.74 10.00 9.75
CA GLU A 85 -2.37 9.81 11.15
C GLU A 85 -1.58 8.49 11.36
N SER A 86 -1.52 7.61 10.35
CA SER A 86 -0.64 6.44 10.33
C SER A 86 0.71 6.81 9.72
N MET A 87 1.68 5.90 9.83
CA MET A 87 3.04 6.07 9.28
C MET A 87 3.24 5.34 7.94
N ARG A 88 2.15 5.04 7.21
CA ARG A 88 2.23 4.26 5.96
C ARG A 88 2.92 5.01 4.83
N ASP A 89 2.62 6.27 4.67
CA ASP A 89 3.21 7.15 3.65
C ASP A 89 4.70 7.40 3.92
N GLU A 90 5.13 7.56 5.18
CA GLU A 90 6.55 7.61 5.54
C GLU A 90 7.27 6.31 5.17
N ALA A 91 6.67 5.15 5.46
CA ALA A 91 7.24 3.87 5.07
C ALA A 91 7.41 3.75 3.56
N ILE A 92 6.42 4.17 2.78
CA ILE A 92 6.50 4.20 1.31
C ILE A 92 7.54 5.21 0.82
N CYS A 93 7.68 6.37 1.47
CA CYS A 93 8.75 7.31 1.16
C CYS A 93 10.14 6.67 1.34
N HIS A 94 10.37 5.93 2.42
CA HIS A 94 11.62 5.19 2.62
C HIS A 94 11.87 4.15 1.51
N VAL A 95 10.84 3.41 1.09
CA VAL A 95 10.95 2.47 -0.04
C VAL A 95 11.33 3.20 -1.33
N ILE A 96 10.67 4.32 -1.63
CA ILE A 96 10.94 5.12 -2.83
C ILE A 96 12.36 5.67 -2.84
N GLU A 97 12.82 6.21 -1.71
CA GLU A 97 14.18 6.73 -1.57
C GLU A 97 15.25 5.65 -1.76
N ASP A 98 15.02 4.46 -1.22
CA ASP A 98 15.94 3.34 -1.39
C ASP A 98 15.89 2.79 -2.82
N ALA A 99 14.71 2.65 -3.41
CA ALA A 99 14.53 2.20 -4.78
C ALA A 99 15.22 3.13 -5.82
N ARG A 100 15.29 4.43 -5.55
CA ARG A 100 16.05 5.38 -6.39
C ARG A 100 17.54 5.09 -6.46
N LYS A 101 18.10 4.41 -5.46
CA LYS A 101 19.52 3.99 -5.42
C LYS A 101 19.76 2.75 -6.30
N GLU A 102 18.71 2.03 -6.62
CA GLU A 102 18.72 0.76 -7.37
C GLU A 102 18.56 0.95 -8.90
N LYS A 103 19.10 2.06 -9.42
CA LYS A 103 19.00 2.38 -10.86
C LYS A 103 19.54 1.26 -11.74
N GLY A 104 18.73 0.85 -12.73
CA GLY A 104 19.08 -0.22 -13.68
C GLY A 104 18.66 -1.63 -13.23
N ASN A 105 18.24 -1.79 -11.99
CA ASN A 105 17.70 -3.03 -11.48
C ASN A 105 16.18 -3.15 -11.72
N ILE A 106 15.68 -4.36 -11.75
CA ILE A 106 14.24 -4.62 -11.69
C ILE A 106 13.81 -4.47 -10.24
N ILE A 107 12.80 -3.65 -9.98
CA ILE A 107 12.28 -3.38 -8.64
C ILE A 107 10.86 -3.94 -8.56
N LEU A 108 10.62 -4.75 -7.54
CA LEU A 108 9.31 -5.30 -7.21
C LEU A 108 8.94 -4.90 -5.77
N LEU A 109 7.73 -4.41 -5.58
CA LEU A 109 7.17 -4.12 -4.27
C LEU A 109 5.82 -4.82 -4.18
N GLY A 110 5.59 -5.51 -3.07
CA GLY A 110 4.31 -6.16 -2.77
C GLY A 110 4.16 -6.44 -1.29
N GLY A 111 2.92 -6.62 -0.86
CA GLY A 111 2.60 -6.89 0.54
C GLY A 111 1.24 -6.35 0.95
N ASP A 112 0.97 -6.33 2.23
CA ASP A 112 -0.21 -5.70 2.82
C ASP A 112 0.09 -4.23 3.13
N PHE A 113 -0.55 -3.33 2.40
CA PHE A 113 -0.37 -1.89 2.59
C PHE A 113 -1.26 -1.32 3.69
N ASN A 114 -2.25 -2.08 4.14
CA ASN A 114 -3.30 -1.58 5.05
C ASN A 114 -3.94 -0.26 4.55
N GLU A 115 -3.94 -0.09 3.24
CA GLU A 115 -4.49 1.07 2.53
C GLU A 115 -4.96 0.64 1.14
N PRO A 116 -6.13 1.06 0.68
CA PRO A 116 -6.57 0.78 -0.68
C PRO A 116 -5.73 1.49 -1.74
N SER A 117 -5.85 1.07 -3.00
CA SER A 117 -5.28 1.82 -4.12
C SER A 117 -6.21 2.96 -4.54
N HIS A 118 -5.65 4.17 -4.73
CA HIS A 118 -6.38 5.29 -5.33
C HIS A 118 -6.92 4.96 -6.73
N LEU A 119 -6.36 3.95 -7.39
CA LEU A 119 -6.79 3.50 -8.72
C LEU A 119 -8.13 2.75 -8.68
N ASP A 120 -8.56 2.31 -7.49
CA ASP A 120 -9.86 1.70 -7.25
C ASP A 120 -10.90 2.69 -6.68
N TRP A 121 -10.46 3.83 -6.15
CA TRP A 121 -11.32 4.85 -5.52
C TRP A 121 -11.49 6.07 -6.42
N LYS A 122 -12.05 5.86 -7.63
CA LYS A 122 -12.21 6.87 -8.68
C LYS A 122 -13.67 7.30 -8.85
N GLU A 123 -13.88 8.30 -9.69
CA GLU A 123 -15.20 8.84 -10.02
C GLU A 123 -16.16 7.75 -10.54
N ASN A 124 -15.66 6.80 -11.34
CA ASN A 124 -16.47 5.71 -11.89
C ASN A 124 -16.73 4.55 -10.91
N THR A 125 -16.11 4.56 -9.75
CA THR A 125 -16.30 3.55 -8.69
C THR A 125 -16.91 4.11 -7.42
N LYS A 126 -17.08 5.44 -7.30
CA LYS A 126 -17.51 6.10 -6.06
C LYS A 126 -18.86 5.63 -5.50
N ASN A 127 -19.76 5.14 -6.36
CA ASN A 127 -21.07 4.63 -5.94
C ASN A 127 -21.14 3.09 -5.93
N LEU A 128 -19.99 2.43 -6.03
CA LEU A 128 -19.89 0.98 -5.97
C LEU A 128 -19.33 0.56 -4.61
N TRP A 129 -19.67 -0.65 -4.21
CA TRP A 129 -19.24 -1.27 -2.97
C TRP A 129 -19.52 -0.35 -1.76
N ASP A 130 -18.56 -0.20 -0.88
CA ASP A 130 -18.67 0.63 0.33
C ASP A 130 -18.05 2.03 0.18
N HIS A 131 -17.82 2.50 -1.06
CA HIS A 131 -17.26 3.83 -1.28
C HIS A 131 -18.22 4.97 -0.93
N ASN A 132 -19.53 4.71 -0.98
CA ASN A 132 -20.61 5.63 -0.56
C ASN A 132 -20.49 7.06 -1.12
N GLY A 133 -20.12 7.17 -2.40
CA GLY A 133 -19.99 8.45 -3.11
C GLY A 133 -18.64 9.13 -2.97
N THR A 134 -17.68 8.54 -2.23
CA THR A 134 -16.36 9.13 -2.02
C THR A 134 -15.37 8.79 -3.13
N VAL A 135 -14.50 9.75 -3.43
CA VAL A 135 -13.28 9.58 -4.24
C VAL A 135 -12.12 9.98 -3.36
N VAL A 136 -11.22 9.04 -3.06
CA VAL A 136 -10.11 9.25 -2.13
C VAL A 136 -8.78 8.99 -2.84
N ARG A 137 -7.83 9.89 -2.65
CA ARG A 137 -6.47 9.77 -3.18
C ARG A 137 -5.55 9.14 -2.12
N TRP A 138 -5.66 7.83 -1.97
CA TRP A 138 -4.85 7.07 -1.01
C TRP A 138 -3.36 7.25 -1.25
N ASP A 139 -2.65 7.79 -0.25
CA ASP A 139 -1.31 8.35 -0.41
C ASP A 139 -0.24 7.34 -0.79
N CYS A 140 -0.24 6.14 -0.23
CA CYS A 140 0.76 5.12 -0.58
C CYS A 140 0.79 4.84 -2.08
N SER A 141 -0.35 4.61 -2.67
CA SER A 141 -0.45 4.29 -4.10
C SER A 141 -0.20 5.50 -5.00
N VAL A 142 -0.58 6.71 -4.56
CA VAL A 142 -0.26 7.97 -5.25
C VAL A 142 1.23 8.27 -5.24
N LEU A 143 1.89 8.11 -4.10
CA LEU A 143 3.34 8.31 -3.95
C LEU A 143 4.13 7.35 -4.84
N LEU A 144 3.73 6.07 -4.87
CA LEU A 144 4.36 5.07 -5.73
C LEU A 144 4.19 5.38 -7.22
N GLU A 145 2.98 5.77 -7.66
CA GLU A 145 2.73 6.16 -9.04
C GLU A 145 3.58 7.37 -9.44
N ASN A 146 3.64 8.40 -8.60
CA ASN A 146 4.47 9.60 -8.82
C ASN A 146 5.97 9.27 -8.86
N ALA A 147 6.41 8.26 -8.14
CA ALA A 147 7.79 7.78 -8.17
C ALA A 147 8.12 6.88 -9.38
N GLY A 148 7.13 6.58 -10.23
CA GLY A 148 7.29 5.80 -11.46
C GLY A 148 7.04 4.31 -11.30
N PHE A 149 6.58 3.84 -10.14
CA PHE A 149 6.10 2.47 -9.99
C PHE A 149 4.84 2.25 -10.83
N LYS A 150 4.65 1.02 -11.28
CA LYS A 150 3.48 0.61 -12.05
C LYS A 150 2.70 -0.42 -11.26
N ASP A 151 1.42 -0.15 -11.03
CA ASP A 151 0.50 -1.16 -10.53
C ASP A 151 0.31 -2.25 -11.58
N ALA A 152 0.81 -3.43 -11.29
CA ALA A 152 0.80 -4.56 -12.22
C ALA A 152 -0.62 -5.06 -12.50
N TYR A 153 -1.50 -5.06 -11.48
CA TYR A 153 -2.88 -5.47 -11.62
C TYR A 153 -3.66 -4.47 -12.49
N ARG A 154 -3.56 -3.17 -12.20
CA ARG A 154 -4.19 -2.11 -13.01
C ARG A 154 -3.62 -2.01 -14.43
N THR A 155 -2.35 -2.30 -14.61
CA THR A 155 -1.76 -2.41 -15.97
C THR A 155 -2.41 -3.52 -16.77
N LYS A 156 -2.69 -4.66 -16.14
CA LYS A 156 -3.36 -5.79 -16.78
C LYS A 156 -4.86 -5.60 -16.93
N TYR A 157 -5.50 -5.02 -15.91
CA TYR A 157 -6.95 -4.82 -15.79
C TYR A 157 -7.25 -3.35 -15.52
N PRO A 158 -7.26 -2.49 -16.56
CA PRO A 158 -7.31 -1.03 -16.37
C PRO A 158 -8.66 -0.51 -15.88
N ASN A 159 -9.74 -1.29 -15.98
CA ASN A 159 -11.07 -0.87 -15.55
C ASN A 159 -11.40 -1.42 -14.15
N PRO A 160 -11.39 -0.57 -13.09
CA PRO A 160 -11.69 -1.01 -11.74
C PRO A 160 -13.14 -1.47 -11.54
N VAL A 161 -14.08 -1.01 -12.36
CA VAL A 161 -15.50 -1.40 -12.27
C VAL A 161 -15.67 -2.89 -12.57
N THR A 162 -15.00 -3.38 -13.61
CA THR A 162 -15.12 -4.79 -14.04
C THR A 162 -14.12 -5.72 -13.37
N HIS A 163 -13.02 -5.14 -12.88
CA HIS A 163 -11.94 -5.87 -12.24
C HIS A 163 -11.50 -5.12 -10.98
N PRO A 164 -12.28 -5.17 -9.89
CA PRO A 164 -11.88 -4.53 -8.64
C PRO A 164 -10.61 -5.16 -8.09
N GLY A 165 -9.75 -4.34 -7.48
CA GLY A 165 -8.45 -4.77 -6.94
C GLY A 165 -8.51 -5.21 -5.47
N PHE A 166 -9.65 -5.69 -5.01
CA PHE A 166 -9.81 -6.11 -3.62
C PHE A 166 -9.00 -7.37 -3.33
N THR A 167 -8.20 -7.32 -2.29
CA THR A 167 -7.42 -8.46 -1.79
C THR A 167 -7.81 -8.84 -0.36
N PHE A 168 -8.35 -7.89 0.39
CA PHE A 168 -8.94 -8.13 1.70
C PHE A 168 -10.46 -8.17 1.54
N PRO A 169 -11.14 -9.27 1.94
CA PRO A 169 -12.59 -9.36 1.83
C PRO A 169 -13.22 -8.30 2.74
N SER A 170 -14.03 -7.45 2.15
CA SER A 170 -15.00 -6.67 2.90
C SER A 170 -16.28 -7.48 2.98
N ASP A 171 -16.76 -7.73 4.16
CA ASP A 171 -18.01 -8.43 4.41
C ASP A 171 -19.23 -7.64 3.91
#